data_2772e0d6477f0a069c65705bed8d3529
#
_entry.id   2772e0d6477f0a069c65705bed8d3529
#
_cell.length_a   1.000
_cell.length_b   1.000
_cell.length_c   1.000
_cell.angle_alpha   90.00
_cell.angle_beta   90.00
_cell.angle_gamma   90.00
#
_symmetry.space_group_name_H-M   'P 1'
#
loop_
_entity.id
_entity.type
_entity.pdbx_description
1 polymer ?
#
loop_
_entity_poly.entity_id
_entity_poly.type
_entity_poly.pdbx_seq_one_letter_code
_entity_poly.pdbx_strand_id
1 'polypeptide(L)'
;MCMAMKIALFTAGFSNYPIERAFQAAAKNGYDGIEIGGFRPHAYAPDLARGGAAEIRRMSKEYGLPIVSYAPENTGSPYSLVFEDKKMNQESLDYFKLTLDMAKEIGSEYCMFACNHPGYGRNKEEVKKLFIENMKVLADYAEKIEQTIILEPVTPYEGTIIVTSDDVRWALDQVNSPRFKCMLDLAAPYTYGEPICAYFEKMGKDCRHIHFVDCEKTSEDHLIPGDGEMDFPRIVSYLKEIGYDGYLSLELFSRYANEPDYAAERGYKVIRSLLDED
;
A
#
# COMPACT_ATOMS: atom_id res chain seq x y z
N MET A 1 8.91 -14.73 -22.20
CA MET A 1 8.79 -13.27 -22.17
C MET A 1 8.74 -12.89 -20.70
N CYS A 2 9.77 -12.24 -20.18
CA CYS A 2 9.67 -11.66 -18.82
C CYS A 2 8.58 -10.59 -18.89
N MET A 3 7.54 -10.68 -18.05
CA MET A 3 6.56 -9.60 -17.97
C MET A 3 7.26 -8.39 -17.38
N ALA A 4 7.10 -7.24 -18.02
CA ALA A 4 7.74 -6.01 -17.56
C ALA A 4 7.02 -5.50 -16.30
N MET A 5 7.77 -4.96 -15.34
CA MET A 5 7.23 -4.21 -14.21
C MET A 5 6.30 -3.10 -14.72
N LYS A 6 5.22 -2.85 -14.02
CA LYS A 6 4.20 -1.86 -14.34
C LYS A 6 4.29 -0.68 -13.37
N ILE A 7 3.84 0.49 -13.80
CA ILE A 7 3.85 1.70 -12.97
C ILE A 7 2.41 2.06 -12.59
N ALA A 8 2.14 2.21 -11.31
CA ALA A 8 0.86 2.72 -10.80
C ALA A 8 1.02 4.08 -10.14
N LEU A 9 -0.07 4.86 -10.11
CA LEU A 9 -0.16 6.11 -9.37
C LEU A 9 -1.07 5.90 -8.16
N PHE A 10 -0.57 6.19 -6.96
CA PHE A 10 -1.40 6.22 -5.77
C PHE A 10 -2.11 7.57 -5.64
N THR A 11 -3.43 7.55 -5.40
CA THR A 11 -4.22 8.78 -5.32
C THR A 11 -3.93 9.63 -4.08
N ALA A 12 -3.14 9.14 -3.12
CA ALA A 12 -2.77 9.87 -1.90
C ALA A 12 -2.15 11.25 -2.19
N GLY A 13 -1.30 11.35 -3.22
CA GLY A 13 -0.71 12.62 -3.64
C GLY A 13 -1.73 13.67 -4.10
N PHE A 14 -2.98 13.26 -4.36
CA PHE A 14 -4.09 14.12 -4.76
C PHE A 14 -5.13 14.32 -3.65
N SER A 15 -4.80 14.06 -2.39
CA SER A 15 -5.74 14.08 -1.25
C SER A 15 -6.51 15.40 -1.07
N ASN A 16 -5.96 16.52 -1.53
CA ASN A 16 -6.59 17.84 -1.48
C ASN A 16 -7.43 18.19 -2.73
N TYR A 17 -7.60 17.25 -3.66
CA TYR A 17 -8.29 17.45 -4.93
C TYR A 17 -9.35 16.36 -5.14
N PRO A 18 -10.32 16.56 -6.05
CA PRO A 18 -11.21 15.49 -6.46
C PRO A 18 -10.41 14.30 -7.01
N ILE A 19 -10.81 13.08 -6.65
CA ILE A 19 -10.09 11.86 -7.05
C ILE A 19 -9.96 11.71 -8.57
N GLU A 20 -10.91 12.23 -9.34
CA GLU A 20 -10.88 12.20 -10.81
C GLU A 20 -9.62 12.87 -11.38
N ARG A 21 -9.06 13.90 -10.69
CA ARG A 21 -7.80 14.53 -11.11
C ARG A 21 -6.62 13.53 -11.07
N ALA A 22 -6.59 12.62 -10.10
CA ALA A 22 -5.58 11.56 -10.07
C ALA A 22 -5.73 10.60 -11.25
N PHE A 23 -6.96 10.22 -11.61
CA PHE A 23 -7.21 9.40 -12.80
C PHE A 23 -6.79 10.12 -14.08
N GLN A 24 -7.10 11.40 -14.22
CA GLN A 24 -6.67 12.23 -15.37
C GLN A 24 -5.15 12.30 -15.47
N ALA A 25 -4.46 12.55 -14.34
CA ALA A 25 -3.01 12.63 -14.30
C ALA A 25 -2.37 11.27 -14.66
N ALA A 26 -2.88 10.17 -14.11
CA ALA A 26 -2.38 8.83 -14.41
C ALA A 26 -2.55 8.48 -15.89
N ALA A 27 -3.75 8.66 -16.44
CA ALA A 27 -4.04 8.38 -17.85
C ALA A 27 -3.20 9.26 -18.81
N LYS A 28 -3.10 10.55 -18.51
CA LYS A 28 -2.32 11.51 -19.31
C LYS A 28 -0.84 11.12 -19.41
N ASN A 29 -0.27 10.64 -18.33
CA ASN A 29 1.16 10.33 -18.25
C ASN A 29 1.48 8.89 -18.66
N GLY A 30 0.49 8.01 -18.85
CA GLY A 30 0.68 6.64 -19.33
C GLY A 30 0.97 5.63 -18.21
N TYR A 31 0.48 5.86 -16.99
CA TYR A 31 0.51 4.87 -15.93
C TYR A 31 -0.26 3.61 -16.32
N ASP A 32 0.20 2.45 -15.87
CA ASP A 32 -0.38 1.15 -16.19
C ASP A 32 -1.54 0.77 -15.24
N GLY A 33 -1.70 1.49 -14.13
CA GLY A 33 -2.74 1.26 -13.13
C GLY A 33 -2.85 2.41 -12.13
N ILE A 34 -3.82 2.28 -11.24
CA ILE A 34 -4.07 3.27 -10.18
C ILE A 34 -4.30 2.56 -8.84
N GLU A 35 -3.74 3.10 -7.78
CA GLU A 35 -4.00 2.71 -6.41
C GLU A 35 -4.91 3.74 -5.75
N ILE A 36 -5.93 3.27 -5.04
CA ILE A 36 -7.00 4.12 -4.51
C ILE A 36 -6.85 4.32 -3.01
N GLY A 37 -6.72 5.57 -2.58
CA GLY A 37 -6.73 5.95 -1.17
C GLY A 37 -8.13 5.92 -0.57
N GLY A 38 -8.30 5.13 0.48
CA GLY A 38 -9.57 4.89 1.17
C GLY A 38 -9.94 5.93 2.22
N PHE A 39 -9.67 7.19 1.96
CA PHE A 39 -9.96 8.34 2.82
C PHE A 39 -10.83 9.38 2.12
N ARG A 40 -11.34 10.36 2.86
CA ARG A 40 -12.05 11.51 2.28
C ARG A 40 -11.08 12.59 1.79
N PRO A 41 -11.39 13.26 0.67
CA PRO A 41 -12.63 13.19 -0.11
C PRO A 41 -12.65 12.10 -1.20
N HIS A 42 -11.72 11.16 -1.23
CA HIS A 42 -11.59 10.16 -2.29
C HIS A 42 -12.57 8.99 -2.11
N ALA A 43 -12.11 7.88 -1.53
CA ALA A 43 -12.83 6.62 -1.56
C ALA A 43 -12.99 5.99 -0.16
N TYR A 44 -13.43 6.78 0.82
CA TYR A 44 -13.69 6.28 2.18
C TYR A 44 -14.74 5.16 2.16
N ALA A 45 -14.43 3.99 2.72
CA ALA A 45 -15.25 2.79 2.58
C ALA A 45 -16.74 2.97 2.92
N PRO A 46 -17.14 3.68 4.01
CA PRO A 46 -18.54 3.97 4.26
C PRO A 46 -19.22 4.85 3.19
N ASP A 47 -18.48 5.69 2.49
CA ASP A 47 -19.02 6.50 1.39
C ASP A 47 -19.15 5.67 0.11
N LEU A 48 -18.22 4.76 -0.15
CA LEU A 48 -18.32 3.78 -1.23
C LEU A 48 -19.55 2.89 -1.07
N ALA A 49 -19.81 2.39 0.13
CA ALA A 49 -20.97 1.57 0.45
C ALA A 49 -22.32 2.29 0.26
N ARG A 50 -22.32 3.62 0.29
CA ARG A 50 -23.52 4.45 0.01
C ARG A 50 -23.67 4.83 -1.46
N GLY A 51 -22.96 4.19 -2.36
CA GLY A 51 -23.07 4.36 -3.81
C GLY A 51 -21.82 4.93 -4.50
N GLY A 52 -20.80 5.37 -3.74
CA GLY A 52 -19.57 5.92 -4.32
C GLY A 52 -18.76 4.90 -5.15
N ALA A 53 -18.90 3.61 -4.87
CA ALA A 53 -18.17 2.56 -5.59
C ALA A 53 -18.44 2.55 -7.11
N ALA A 54 -19.66 2.87 -7.53
CA ALA A 54 -20.03 2.93 -8.95
C ALA A 54 -19.22 4.01 -9.70
N GLU A 55 -18.96 5.13 -9.04
CA GLU A 55 -18.20 6.24 -9.63
C GLU A 55 -16.72 5.88 -9.80
N ILE A 56 -16.12 5.20 -8.82
CA ILE A 56 -14.74 4.70 -8.92
C ILE A 56 -14.61 3.70 -10.10
N ARG A 57 -15.55 2.75 -10.24
CA ARG A 57 -15.56 1.81 -11.37
C ARG A 57 -15.74 2.52 -12.72
N ARG A 58 -16.60 3.56 -12.74
CA ARG A 58 -16.78 4.38 -13.96
C ARG A 58 -15.46 5.02 -14.39
N MET A 59 -14.77 5.69 -13.46
CA MET A 59 -13.49 6.33 -13.74
C MET A 59 -12.42 5.31 -14.17
N SER A 60 -12.28 4.20 -13.48
CA SER A 60 -11.34 3.13 -13.86
C SER A 60 -11.55 2.68 -15.31
N LYS A 61 -12.80 2.47 -15.71
CA LYS A 61 -13.15 2.08 -17.08
C LYS A 61 -12.93 3.20 -18.08
N GLU A 62 -13.33 4.42 -17.76
CA GLU A 62 -13.25 5.59 -18.65
C GLU A 62 -11.81 5.95 -18.97
N TYR A 63 -10.94 5.95 -17.94
CA TYR A 63 -9.51 6.26 -18.10
C TYR A 63 -8.66 5.05 -18.48
N GLY A 64 -9.23 3.84 -18.53
CA GLY A 64 -8.51 2.62 -18.90
C GLY A 64 -7.48 2.17 -17.84
N LEU A 65 -7.67 2.55 -16.58
CA LEU A 65 -6.74 2.28 -15.49
C LEU A 65 -7.29 1.19 -14.57
N PRO A 66 -6.72 -0.02 -14.55
CA PRO A 66 -7.07 -1.04 -13.56
C PRO A 66 -6.74 -0.54 -12.16
N ILE A 67 -7.60 -0.87 -11.19
CA ILE A 67 -7.37 -0.56 -9.78
C ILE A 67 -6.51 -1.68 -9.19
N VAL A 68 -5.25 -1.34 -8.88
CA VAL A 68 -4.24 -2.32 -8.45
C VAL A 68 -4.31 -2.61 -6.96
N SER A 69 -4.60 -1.60 -6.16
CA SER A 69 -4.76 -1.72 -4.71
C SER A 69 -5.77 -0.69 -4.19
N TYR A 70 -6.47 -1.05 -3.12
CA TYR A 70 -7.26 -0.15 -2.31
C TYR A 70 -6.63 -0.06 -0.93
N ALA A 71 -6.15 1.12 -0.59
CA ALA A 71 -5.44 1.42 0.66
C ALA A 71 -6.36 2.21 1.60
N PRO A 72 -7.16 1.55 2.47
CA PRO A 72 -7.94 2.26 3.47
C PRO A 72 -7.02 2.98 4.43
N GLU A 73 -7.41 4.19 4.83
CA GLU A 73 -6.69 4.89 5.90
C GLU A 73 -6.74 4.05 7.18
N ASN A 74 -5.59 3.66 7.67
CA ASN A 74 -5.46 2.81 8.84
C ASN A 74 -4.30 3.17 9.78
N THR A 75 -3.53 4.24 9.48
CA THR A 75 -2.48 4.74 10.35
C THR A 75 -2.93 5.93 11.21
N GLY A 76 -3.78 6.81 10.68
CA GLY A 76 -4.35 7.98 11.36
C GLY A 76 -5.85 7.92 11.61
N SER A 77 -6.52 6.80 11.32
CA SER A 77 -7.97 6.66 11.42
C SER A 77 -8.45 6.33 12.83
N PRO A 78 -9.76 6.47 13.11
CA PRO A 78 -10.34 6.06 14.40
C PRO A 78 -10.37 4.52 14.57
N TYR A 79 -9.93 3.74 13.58
CA TYR A 79 -9.92 2.28 13.60
C TYR A 79 -8.49 1.76 13.71
N SER A 80 -8.31 0.64 14.44
CA SER A 80 -7.01 0.03 14.64
C SER A 80 -7.11 -1.48 14.75
N LEU A 81 -6.13 -2.18 14.18
CA LEU A 81 -5.99 -3.63 14.29
C LEU A 81 -5.46 -4.09 15.65
N VAL A 82 -5.18 -3.14 16.56
CA VAL A 82 -4.54 -3.42 17.85
C VAL A 82 -5.21 -2.72 19.05
N PHE A 83 -6.50 -2.34 18.94
CA PHE A 83 -7.24 -1.83 20.10
C PHE A 83 -7.53 -2.92 21.13
N GLU A 84 -7.20 -2.66 22.40
CA GLU A 84 -7.51 -3.57 23.53
C GLU A 84 -8.98 -3.53 23.96
N ASP A 85 -9.60 -2.35 23.84
CA ASP A 85 -11.02 -2.21 24.13
C ASP A 85 -11.83 -3.05 23.15
N LYS A 86 -12.62 -3.98 23.69
CA LYS A 86 -13.36 -4.96 22.89
C LYS A 86 -14.36 -4.33 21.94
N LYS A 87 -14.98 -3.20 22.34
CA LYS A 87 -15.95 -2.51 21.50
C LYS A 87 -15.26 -1.81 20.34
N MET A 88 -14.18 -1.06 20.64
CA MET A 88 -13.37 -0.39 19.61
C MET A 88 -12.72 -1.42 18.65
N ASN A 89 -12.27 -2.55 19.18
CA ASN A 89 -11.73 -3.63 18.35
C ASN A 89 -12.78 -4.22 17.42
N GLN A 90 -14.00 -4.47 17.90
CA GLN A 90 -15.10 -4.97 17.07
C GLN A 90 -15.52 -3.94 15.99
N GLU A 91 -15.63 -2.66 16.37
CA GLU A 91 -15.90 -1.58 15.41
C GLU A 91 -14.82 -1.50 14.32
N SER A 92 -13.56 -1.71 14.70
CA SER A 92 -12.44 -1.76 13.76
C SER A 92 -12.53 -2.98 12.83
N LEU A 93 -12.82 -4.16 13.34
CA LEU A 93 -13.01 -5.37 12.53
C LEU A 93 -14.17 -5.20 11.53
N ASP A 94 -15.28 -4.59 11.96
CA ASP A 94 -16.42 -4.33 11.08
C ASP A 94 -16.06 -3.32 9.98
N TYR A 95 -15.29 -2.28 10.31
CA TYR A 95 -14.76 -1.33 9.34
C TYR A 95 -13.82 -2.02 8.33
N PHE A 96 -12.84 -2.82 8.80
CA PHE A 96 -11.91 -3.50 7.89
C PHE A 96 -12.58 -4.57 7.02
N LYS A 97 -13.66 -5.22 7.49
CA LYS A 97 -14.48 -6.07 6.61
C LYS A 97 -15.20 -5.25 5.54
N LEU A 98 -15.74 -4.09 5.90
CA LEU A 98 -16.35 -3.18 4.94
C LEU A 98 -15.31 -2.70 3.89
N THR A 99 -14.07 -2.44 4.30
CA THR A 99 -13.02 -2.06 3.33
C THR A 99 -12.70 -3.20 2.35
N LEU A 100 -12.71 -4.44 2.80
CA LEU A 100 -12.55 -5.62 1.93
C LEU A 100 -13.73 -5.76 0.94
N ASP A 101 -14.96 -5.55 1.40
CA ASP A 101 -16.14 -5.54 0.53
C ASP A 101 -16.03 -4.45 -0.53
N MET A 102 -15.60 -3.26 -0.14
CA MET A 102 -15.46 -2.13 -1.06
C MET A 102 -14.28 -2.30 -2.02
N ALA A 103 -13.17 -2.86 -1.59
CA ALA A 103 -12.07 -3.24 -2.47
C ALA A 103 -12.56 -4.19 -3.58
N LYS A 104 -13.33 -5.22 -3.20
CA LYS A 104 -13.97 -6.15 -4.15
C LYS A 104 -14.95 -5.44 -5.06
N GLU A 105 -15.82 -4.59 -4.49
CA GLU A 105 -16.86 -3.85 -5.22
C GLU A 105 -16.27 -2.91 -6.27
N ILE A 106 -15.18 -2.19 -5.97
CA ILE A 106 -14.53 -1.31 -6.96
C ILE A 106 -13.68 -2.08 -7.97
N GLY A 107 -13.46 -3.39 -7.77
CA GLY A 107 -12.63 -4.22 -8.64
C GLY A 107 -11.14 -4.09 -8.39
N SER A 108 -10.74 -3.76 -7.18
CA SER A 108 -9.34 -3.72 -6.77
C SER A 108 -8.74 -5.11 -6.69
N GLU A 109 -7.50 -5.27 -7.18
CA GLU A 109 -6.78 -6.55 -7.09
C GLU A 109 -6.43 -6.87 -5.64
N TYR A 110 -5.96 -5.88 -4.88
CA TYR A 110 -5.57 -6.01 -3.48
C TYR A 110 -6.32 -5.03 -2.57
N CYS A 111 -6.39 -5.38 -1.28
CA CYS A 111 -6.73 -4.46 -0.20
C CYS A 111 -5.53 -4.38 0.75
N MET A 112 -4.93 -3.21 0.88
CA MET A 112 -3.75 -2.99 1.71
C MET A 112 -4.14 -2.76 3.16
N PHE A 113 -3.43 -3.39 4.08
CA PHE A 113 -3.53 -3.11 5.51
C PHE A 113 -2.15 -2.91 6.13
N ALA A 114 -2.05 -1.93 7.01
CA ALA A 114 -0.88 -1.69 7.85
C ALA A 114 -1.23 -1.88 9.33
N CYS A 115 -0.23 -2.13 10.17
CA CYS A 115 -0.42 -2.21 11.61
C CYS A 115 -0.21 -0.83 12.24
N ASN A 116 -1.29 -0.24 12.76
CA ASN A 116 -1.23 1.03 13.48
C ASN A 116 -0.24 1.01 14.65
N HIS A 117 0.22 2.18 15.04
CA HIS A 117 1.01 2.34 16.25
C HIS A 117 0.18 1.92 17.49
N PRO A 118 0.66 0.97 18.30
CA PRO A 118 -0.14 0.42 19.42
C PRO A 118 -0.25 1.34 20.61
N GLY A 119 0.46 2.46 20.63
CA GLY A 119 0.68 3.31 21.78
C GLY A 119 1.91 2.88 22.59
N TYR A 120 2.54 3.85 23.27
CA TYR A 120 3.69 3.59 24.12
C TYR A 120 3.27 2.92 25.44
N GLY A 121 4.15 2.07 25.96
CA GLY A 121 3.92 1.38 27.23
C GLY A 121 3.12 0.09 27.16
N ARG A 122 2.65 -0.32 25.97
CA ARG A 122 2.00 -1.62 25.79
C ARG A 122 3.01 -2.76 25.66
N ASN A 123 2.63 -3.94 26.14
CA ASN A 123 3.43 -5.15 25.95
C ASN A 123 3.42 -5.55 24.46
N LYS A 124 4.60 -5.59 23.84
CA LYS A 124 4.74 -5.89 22.40
C LYS A 124 4.18 -7.26 22.02
N GLU A 125 4.38 -8.28 22.87
CA GLU A 125 3.90 -9.64 22.58
C GLU A 125 2.38 -9.76 22.67
N GLU A 126 1.74 -9.04 23.60
CA GLU A 126 0.28 -8.98 23.68
C GLU A 126 -0.31 -8.26 22.46
N VAL A 127 0.33 -7.17 22.03
CA VAL A 127 -0.07 -6.46 20.81
C VAL A 127 0.08 -7.33 19.57
N LYS A 128 1.21 -8.03 19.43
CA LYS A 128 1.45 -8.99 18.34
C LYS A 128 0.38 -10.08 18.30
N LYS A 129 0.05 -10.63 19.46
CA LYS A 129 -1.01 -11.66 19.56
C LYS A 129 -2.36 -11.13 19.10
N LEU A 130 -2.77 -9.96 19.60
CA LEU A 130 -4.03 -9.32 19.20
C LEU A 130 -4.07 -9.01 17.71
N PHE A 131 -2.97 -8.48 17.15
CA PHE A 131 -2.85 -8.22 15.71
C PHE A 131 -3.10 -9.50 14.89
N ILE A 132 -2.46 -10.61 15.27
CA ILE A 132 -2.64 -11.89 14.56
C ILE A 132 -4.06 -12.44 14.71
N GLU A 133 -4.66 -12.32 15.89
CA GLU A 133 -6.06 -12.74 16.12
C GLU A 133 -7.01 -11.98 15.18
N ASN A 134 -6.85 -10.66 15.08
CA ASN A 134 -7.65 -9.82 14.19
C ASN A 134 -7.36 -10.11 12.71
N MET A 135 -6.10 -10.28 12.34
CA MET A 135 -5.75 -10.60 10.95
C MET A 135 -6.28 -11.94 10.49
N LYS A 136 -6.33 -12.96 11.36
CA LYS A 136 -6.99 -14.25 11.04
C LYS A 136 -8.47 -14.08 10.74
N VAL A 137 -9.18 -13.29 11.55
CA VAL A 137 -10.60 -12.98 11.31
C VAL A 137 -10.81 -12.30 9.95
N LEU A 138 -9.93 -11.35 9.61
CA LEU A 138 -10.00 -10.61 8.34
C LEU A 138 -9.56 -11.47 7.15
N ALA A 139 -8.55 -12.32 7.30
CA ALA A 139 -8.10 -13.25 6.26
C ALA A 139 -9.16 -14.32 5.95
N ASP A 140 -9.81 -14.88 6.98
CA ASP A 140 -10.95 -15.80 6.81
C ASP A 140 -12.12 -15.14 6.07
N TYR A 141 -12.36 -13.85 6.35
CA TYR A 141 -13.38 -13.08 5.64
C TYR A 141 -12.96 -12.83 4.19
N ALA A 142 -11.72 -12.42 3.96
CA ALA A 142 -11.17 -12.19 2.63
C ALA A 142 -11.23 -13.45 1.75
N GLU A 143 -10.98 -14.64 2.32
CA GLU A 143 -11.15 -15.92 1.59
C GLU A 143 -12.59 -16.14 1.13
N LYS A 144 -13.58 -15.88 2.00
CA LYS A 144 -15.02 -16.06 1.68
C LYS A 144 -15.47 -15.16 0.53
N ILE A 145 -14.97 -13.94 0.46
CA ILE A 145 -15.33 -12.97 -0.57
C ILE A 145 -14.35 -12.98 -1.76
N GLU A 146 -13.33 -13.84 -1.73
CA GLU A 146 -12.28 -13.94 -2.76
C GLU A 146 -11.51 -12.62 -2.98
N GLN A 147 -11.22 -11.88 -1.91
CA GLN A 147 -10.36 -10.71 -1.92
C GLN A 147 -8.99 -11.06 -1.35
N THR A 148 -7.93 -10.35 -1.76
CA THR A 148 -6.58 -10.56 -1.25
C THR A 148 -6.13 -9.37 -0.42
N ILE A 149 -5.71 -9.63 0.82
CA ILE A 149 -5.07 -8.65 1.69
C ILE A 149 -3.58 -8.62 1.39
N ILE A 150 -3.00 -7.44 1.29
CA ILE A 150 -1.55 -7.23 1.29
C ILE A 150 -1.16 -6.45 2.55
N LEU A 151 -0.27 -7.04 3.35
CA LEU A 151 0.24 -6.42 4.57
C LEU A 151 1.42 -5.51 4.22
N GLU A 152 1.32 -4.26 4.61
CA GLU A 152 2.38 -3.27 4.48
C GLU A 152 3.25 -3.22 5.74
N PRO A 153 4.57 -3.35 5.62
CA PRO A 153 5.49 -2.91 6.66
C PRO A 153 5.58 -1.38 6.66
N VAL A 154 5.47 -0.78 7.83
CA VAL A 154 5.54 0.67 7.98
C VAL A 154 6.90 1.13 8.49
N THR A 155 7.20 2.41 8.36
CA THR A 155 8.40 3.00 8.93
C THR A 155 8.39 2.93 10.46
N PRO A 156 9.56 2.99 11.14
CA PRO A 156 9.62 3.02 12.60
C PRO A 156 8.99 4.30 13.21
N TYR A 157 8.66 5.29 12.39
CA TYR A 157 7.94 6.51 12.81
C TYR A 157 6.43 6.28 12.89
N GLU A 158 5.88 5.40 12.06
CA GLU A 158 4.44 5.10 11.96
C GLU A 158 4.02 3.95 12.86
N GLY A 159 4.89 2.97 13.05
CA GLY A 159 4.55 1.77 13.80
C GLY A 159 5.74 1.06 14.44
N THR A 160 5.44 0.05 15.28
CA THR A 160 6.46 -0.68 16.05
C THR A 160 6.28 -2.20 16.00
N ILE A 161 5.29 -2.68 15.26
CA ILE A 161 4.91 -4.11 15.26
C ILE A 161 5.30 -4.81 13.97
N ILE A 162 4.96 -4.21 12.81
CA ILE A 162 5.27 -4.74 11.48
C ILE A 162 6.15 -3.73 10.76
N VAL A 163 7.46 -3.80 10.99
CA VAL A 163 8.44 -2.83 10.49
C VAL A 163 9.61 -3.47 9.74
N THR A 164 9.87 -4.76 9.95
CA THR A 164 10.97 -5.49 9.32
C THR A 164 10.48 -6.65 8.47
N SER A 165 11.34 -7.15 7.59
CA SER A 165 11.05 -8.36 6.80
C SER A 165 10.79 -9.58 7.69
N ASP A 166 11.42 -9.66 8.89
CA ASP A 166 11.14 -10.72 9.86
C ASP A 166 9.75 -10.59 10.47
N ASP A 167 9.29 -9.37 10.77
CA ASP A 167 7.94 -9.13 11.29
C ASP A 167 6.89 -9.50 10.23
N VAL A 168 7.11 -9.13 8.96
CA VAL A 168 6.22 -9.49 7.86
C VAL A 168 6.17 -11.01 7.67
N ARG A 169 7.33 -11.69 7.60
CA ARG A 169 7.38 -13.15 7.46
C ARG A 169 6.68 -13.84 8.62
N TRP A 170 6.95 -13.39 9.85
CA TRP A 170 6.26 -13.89 11.03
C TRP A 170 4.73 -13.73 10.91
N ALA A 171 4.24 -12.57 10.50
CA ALA A 171 2.80 -12.34 10.36
C ALA A 171 2.18 -13.27 9.29
N LEU A 172 2.84 -13.43 8.13
CA LEU A 172 2.38 -14.35 7.08
C LEU A 172 2.30 -15.79 7.58
N ASP A 173 3.31 -16.26 8.33
CA ASP A 173 3.35 -17.62 8.86
C ASP A 173 2.28 -17.84 9.95
N GLN A 174 2.02 -16.84 10.80
CA GLN A 174 1.02 -16.94 11.86
C GLN A 174 -0.42 -16.92 11.33
N VAL A 175 -0.70 -16.10 10.32
CA VAL A 175 -2.03 -16.02 9.68
C VAL A 175 -2.25 -17.22 8.76
N ASN A 176 -1.25 -17.60 7.98
CA ASN A 176 -1.22 -18.78 7.11
C ASN A 176 -2.46 -18.91 6.20
N SER A 177 -2.82 -17.84 5.48
CA SER A 177 -3.93 -17.82 4.54
C SER A 177 -3.45 -17.57 3.12
N PRO A 178 -4.03 -18.24 2.10
CA PRO A 178 -3.71 -17.99 0.69
C PRO A 178 -4.09 -16.57 0.23
N ARG A 179 -5.02 -15.92 0.95
CA ARG A 179 -5.49 -14.55 0.69
C ARG A 179 -4.80 -13.49 1.54
N PHE A 180 -3.77 -13.87 2.31
CA PHE A 180 -2.96 -12.94 3.08
C PHE A 180 -1.54 -12.93 2.52
N LYS A 181 -1.18 -11.84 1.89
CA LYS A 181 0.09 -11.60 1.21
C LYS A 181 0.75 -10.36 1.81
N CYS A 182 1.84 -9.90 1.24
CA CYS A 182 2.48 -8.66 1.65
C CYS A 182 2.81 -7.77 0.46
N MET A 183 3.17 -6.57 0.81
CA MET A 183 3.79 -5.59 -0.07
C MET A 183 5.07 -5.06 0.56
N LEU A 184 5.73 -4.17 -0.14
CA LEU A 184 6.92 -3.49 0.34
C LEU A 184 6.78 -1.99 0.05
N ASP A 185 6.77 -1.18 1.09
CA ASP A 185 7.12 0.23 0.97
C ASP A 185 8.66 0.35 1.09
N LEU A 186 9.30 0.97 0.10
CA LEU A 186 10.76 1.11 0.10
C LEU A 186 11.29 1.99 1.23
N ALA A 187 10.48 2.93 1.75
CA ALA A 187 10.85 3.77 2.89
C ALA A 187 11.03 2.96 4.19
N ALA A 188 10.22 1.90 4.38
CA ALA A 188 10.27 1.09 5.60
C ALA A 188 11.64 0.42 5.82
N PRO A 189 12.17 -0.45 4.93
CA PRO A 189 13.50 -1.03 5.10
C PRO A 189 14.61 0.01 5.10
N TYR A 190 14.50 1.06 4.29
CA TYR A 190 15.54 2.08 4.21
C TYR A 190 15.74 2.83 5.52
N THR A 191 14.66 3.33 6.12
CA THR A 191 14.68 4.04 7.40
C THR A 191 15.10 3.14 8.56
N TYR A 192 14.70 1.87 8.54
CA TYR A 192 15.11 0.88 9.53
C TYR A 192 16.57 0.42 9.35
N GLY A 193 17.15 0.58 8.15
CA GLY A 193 18.50 0.13 7.80
C GLY A 193 18.57 -1.34 7.41
N GLU A 194 17.47 -1.90 6.89
CA GLU A 194 17.38 -3.26 6.38
C GLU A 194 17.58 -3.28 4.85
N PRO A 195 18.29 -4.28 4.29
CA PRO A 195 18.40 -4.42 2.84
C PRO A 195 17.05 -4.76 2.20
N ILE A 196 16.70 -4.10 1.09
CA ILE A 196 15.47 -4.37 0.33
C ILE A 196 15.38 -5.85 -0.11
N CYS A 197 16.50 -6.46 -0.51
CA CYS A 197 16.54 -7.87 -0.90
C CYS A 197 16.05 -8.83 0.19
N ALA A 198 16.18 -8.48 1.48
CA ALA A 198 15.72 -9.33 2.58
C ALA A 198 14.21 -9.62 2.51
N TYR A 199 13.42 -8.67 2.00
CA TYR A 199 11.98 -8.87 1.80
C TYR A 199 11.69 -9.94 0.74
N PHE A 200 12.35 -9.87 -0.41
CA PHE A 200 12.12 -10.81 -1.50
C PHE A 200 12.72 -12.19 -1.21
N GLU A 201 13.86 -12.26 -0.51
CA GLU A 201 14.45 -13.51 -0.07
C GLU A 201 13.54 -14.28 0.91
N LYS A 202 12.85 -13.57 1.80
CA LYS A 202 11.95 -14.17 2.80
C LYS A 202 10.53 -14.42 2.28
N MET A 203 9.96 -13.49 1.52
CA MET A 203 8.57 -13.56 1.06
C MET A 203 8.42 -14.10 -0.37
N GLY A 204 9.44 -13.95 -1.20
CA GLY A 204 9.39 -14.38 -2.60
C GLY A 204 8.13 -13.85 -3.31
N LYS A 205 7.34 -14.76 -3.86
CA LYS A 205 6.10 -14.42 -4.59
C LYS A 205 4.95 -13.93 -3.71
N ASP A 206 5.09 -13.94 -2.39
CA ASP A 206 4.08 -13.36 -1.51
C ASP A 206 4.19 -11.83 -1.42
N CYS A 207 5.32 -11.24 -1.84
CA CYS A 207 5.46 -9.79 -2.02
C CYS A 207 4.85 -9.39 -3.38
N ARG A 208 3.66 -8.74 -3.34
CA ARG A 208 2.79 -8.55 -4.51
C ARG A 208 2.79 -7.13 -5.07
N HIS A 209 3.17 -6.15 -4.28
CA HIS A 209 3.06 -4.74 -4.60
C HIS A 209 4.22 -3.98 -3.99
N ILE A 210 4.62 -2.87 -4.58
CA ILE A 210 5.70 -2.02 -4.08
C ILE A 210 5.24 -0.56 -4.11
N HIS A 211 5.30 0.12 -2.97
CA HIS A 211 5.35 1.57 -2.94
C HIS A 211 6.77 2.00 -3.32
N PHE A 212 6.87 2.56 -4.51
CA PHE A 212 8.14 2.89 -5.15
C PHE A 212 8.46 4.37 -4.94
N VAL A 213 8.95 4.66 -3.77
CA VAL A 213 9.21 6.02 -3.25
C VAL A 213 10.65 6.14 -2.78
N ASP A 214 11.16 7.36 -2.79
CA ASP A 214 12.42 7.71 -2.18
C ASP A 214 12.20 8.35 -0.81
N CYS A 215 13.20 8.32 0.06
CA CYS A 215 13.16 9.03 1.33
C CYS A 215 14.58 9.38 1.80
N GLU A 216 14.66 10.23 2.81
CA GLU A 216 15.86 10.42 3.61
C GLU A 216 15.85 9.43 4.77
N LYS A 217 17.03 8.95 5.20
CA LYS A 217 17.12 7.92 6.26
C LYS A 217 16.50 8.35 7.60
N THR A 218 16.35 9.62 7.82
CA THR A 218 15.84 10.21 9.07
C THR A 218 14.41 10.76 8.95
N SER A 219 13.74 10.48 7.84
CA SER A 219 12.40 10.98 7.54
C SER A 219 11.53 9.86 6.97
N GLU A 220 10.23 9.97 7.15
CA GLU A 220 9.21 9.15 6.48
C GLU A 220 8.62 9.84 5.25
N ASP A 221 9.26 10.90 4.76
CA ASP A 221 8.80 11.60 3.56
C ASP A 221 8.82 10.66 2.36
N HIS A 222 7.71 10.62 1.64
CA HIS A 222 7.60 9.87 0.40
C HIS A 222 7.97 10.79 -0.76
N LEU A 223 9.17 10.59 -1.29
CA LEU A 223 9.75 11.43 -2.32
C LEU A 223 9.69 10.75 -3.70
N ILE A 224 9.72 11.58 -4.74
CA ILE A 224 9.93 11.06 -6.09
C ILE A 224 11.31 10.39 -6.14
N PRO A 225 11.45 9.18 -6.75
CA PRO A 225 12.74 8.53 -6.92
C PRO A 225 13.82 9.47 -7.45
N GLY A 226 14.94 9.60 -6.71
CA GLY A 226 16.04 10.51 -6.98
C GLY A 226 15.96 11.87 -6.27
N ASP A 227 14.91 12.14 -5.48
CA ASP A 227 14.84 13.33 -4.61
C ASP A 227 15.31 13.05 -3.18
N GLY A 228 15.54 11.78 -2.82
CA GLY A 228 16.07 11.32 -1.55
C GLY A 228 17.46 10.71 -1.67
N GLU A 229 17.71 9.64 -0.93
CA GLU A 229 19.05 9.06 -0.74
C GLU A 229 19.19 7.62 -1.26
N MET A 230 18.13 7.01 -1.84
CA MET A 230 18.16 5.61 -2.27
C MET A 230 18.83 5.41 -3.63
N ASP A 231 19.51 4.27 -3.80
CA ASP A 231 20.14 3.86 -5.05
C ASP A 231 19.15 3.12 -5.96
N PHE A 232 18.30 3.87 -6.67
CA PHE A 232 17.25 3.32 -7.55
C PHE A 232 17.78 2.48 -8.71
N PRO A 233 18.88 2.82 -9.39
CA PRO A 233 19.45 1.94 -10.41
C PRO A 233 19.75 0.53 -9.87
N ARG A 234 20.31 0.44 -8.66
CA ARG A 234 20.57 -0.85 -8.01
C ARG A 234 19.29 -1.58 -7.60
N ILE A 235 18.29 -0.85 -7.08
CA ILE A 235 16.99 -1.43 -6.72
C ILE A 235 16.32 -2.03 -7.95
N VAL A 236 16.24 -1.29 -9.05
CA VAL A 236 15.60 -1.73 -10.29
C VAL A 236 16.36 -2.91 -10.90
N SER A 237 17.70 -2.87 -10.91
CA SER A 237 18.53 -3.99 -11.37
C SER A 237 18.21 -5.28 -10.60
N TYR A 238 18.10 -5.18 -9.27
CA TYR A 238 17.75 -6.32 -8.42
C TYR A 238 16.33 -6.83 -8.72
N LEU A 239 15.33 -5.95 -8.87
CA LEU A 239 13.96 -6.33 -9.20
C LEU A 239 13.87 -7.04 -10.58
N LYS A 240 14.67 -6.57 -11.56
CA LYS A 240 14.81 -7.24 -12.87
C LYS A 240 15.44 -8.64 -12.72
N GLU A 241 16.48 -8.78 -11.91
CA GLU A 241 17.20 -10.04 -11.65
C GLU A 241 16.28 -11.10 -11.05
N ILE A 242 15.47 -10.74 -10.04
CA ILE A 242 14.53 -11.69 -9.41
C ILE A 242 13.25 -11.92 -10.24
N GLY A 243 13.07 -11.21 -11.36
CA GLY A 243 11.91 -11.33 -12.23
C GLY A 243 10.62 -10.80 -11.58
N TYR A 244 10.69 -9.73 -10.79
CA TYR A 244 9.50 -9.07 -10.27
C TYR A 244 8.65 -8.52 -11.43
N ASP A 245 7.36 -8.84 -11.45
CA ASP A 245 6.42 -8.50 -12.53
C ASP A 245 5.17 -7.74 -12.05
N GLY A 246 5.20 -7.27 -10.79
CA GLY A 246 4.13 -6.51 -10.17
C GLY A 246 4.16 -5.01 -10.50
N TYR A 247 3.41 -4.25 -9.72
CA TYR A 247 3.33 -2.80 -9.84
C TYR A 247 4.33 -2.09 -8.93
N LEU A 248 4.93 -1.04 -9.47
CA LEU A 248 5.67 -0.01 -8.77
C LEU A 248 4.73 1.18 -8.61
N SER A 249 4.15 1.34 -7.45
CA SER A 249 3.15 2.39 -7.18
C SER A 249 3.85 3.64 -6.64
N LEU A 250 3.69 4.76 -7.34
CA LEU A 250 4.21 6.05 -6.89
C LEU A 250 3.29 6.61 -5.81
N GLU A 251 3.71 6.50 -4.55
CA GLU A 251 3.02 7.04 -3.40
C GLU A 251 3.68 8.35 -2.96
N LEU A 252 3.00 9.45 -3.13
CA LEU A 252 3.50 10.77 -2.74
C LEU A 252 2.55 11.44 -1.75
N PHE A 253 3.13 12.17 -0.78
CA PHE A 253 2.38 12.88 0.24
C PHE A 253 2.66 14.40 0.20
N SER A 254 2.54 15.03 1.35
CA SER A 254 2.44 16.47 1.62
C SER A 254 3.42 17.34 0.83
N ARG A 255 4.65 16.88 0.57
CA ARG A 255 5.69 17.69 -0.10
C ARG A 255 5.28 18.16 -1.49
N TYR A 256 4.48 17.34 -2.19
CA TYR A 256 4.04 17.59 -3.55
C TYR A 256 2.56 17.97 -3.67
N ALA A 257 1.86 18.13 -2.53
CA ALA A 257 0.41 18.32 -2.51
C ALA A 257 -0.08 19.58 -3.23
N ASN A 258 0.76 20.60 -3.40
CA ASN A 258 0.41 21.82 -4.12
C ASN A 258 0.48 21.68 -5.64
N GLU A 259 1.29 20.76 -6.14
CA GLU A 259 1.55 20.53 -7.58
C GLU A 259 1.51 19.04 -7.94
N PRO A 260 0.42 18.30 -7.60
CA PRO A 260 0.39 16.85 -7.73
C PRO A 260 0.46 16.37 -9.19
N ASP A 261 -0.04 17.14 -10.16
CA ASP A 261 0.07 16.78 -11.58
C ASP A 261 1.53 16.81 -12.07
N TYR A 262 2.30 17.81 -11.63
CA TYR A 262 3.71 17.89 -11.94
C TYR A 262 4.48 16.72 -11.27
N ALA A 263 4.17 16.43 -10.03
CA ALA A 263 4.79 15.33 -9.30
C ALA A 263 4.48 13.97 -9.94
N ALA A 264 3.24 13.73 -10.34
CA ALA A 264 2.85 12.53 -11.07
C ALA A 264 3.56 12.41 -12.43
N GLU A 265 3.65 13.50 -13.20
CA GLU A 265 4.36 13.50 -14.48
C GLU A 265 5.86 13.22 -14.30
N ARG A 266 6.50 13.90 -13.35
CA ARG A 266 7.93 13.73 -13.08
C ARG A 266 8.24 12.34 -12.54
N GLY A 267 7.46 11.86 -11.57
CA GLY A 267 7.64 10.53 -10.99
C GLY A 267 7.51 9.42 -12.03
N TYR A 268 6.49 9.50 -12.90
CA TYR A 268 6.35 8.57 -14.02
C TYR A 268 7.59 8.54 -14.92
N LYS A 269 8.06 9.73 -15.35
CA LYS A 269 9.24 9.84 -16.24
C LYS A 269 10.49 9.25 -15.62
N VAL A 270 10.72 9.50 -14.33
CA VAL A 270 11.87 8.95 -13.62
C VAL A 270 11.78 7.43 -13.52
N ILE A 271 10.65 6.89 -13.07
CA ILE A 271 10.49 5.44 -12.95
C ILE A 271 10.62 4.76 -14.31
N ARG A 272 9.99 5.32 -15.35
CA ARG A 272 10.09 4.78 -16.72
C ARG A 272 11.54 4.76 -17.21
N SER A 273 12.30 5.86 -17.02
CA SER A 273 13.72 5.91 -17.38
C SER A 273 14.53 4.81 -16.69
N LEU A 274 14.32 4.60 -15.39
CA LEU A 274 14.98 3.54 -14.62
C LEU A 274 14.64 2.13 -15.13
N LEU A 275 13.39 1.92 -15.59
CA LEU A 275 12.97 0.64 -16.15
C LEU A 275 13.55 0.39 -17.55
N ASP A 276 13.74 1.44 -18.34
CA ASP A 276 14.23 1.39 -19.73
C ASP A 276 15.77 1.31 -19.82
N GLU A 277 16.51 1.59 -18.73
CA GLU A 277 17.95 1.39 -18.63
C GLU A 277 18.30 -0.11 -18.63
N ASP A 278 19.29 -0.52 -19.46
CA ASP A 278 19.75 -1.90 -19.61
C ASP A 278 20.59 -2.39 -18.41
#